data_573f241b1c970a62815ef8bd68aabdee
#
_entry.id   573f241b1c970a62815ef8bd68aabdee
#
_cell.length_a   1.000
_cell.length_b   1.000
_cell.length_c   1.000
_cell.angle_alpha   90.00
_cell.angle_beta   90.00
_cell.angle_gamma   90.00
#
_symmetry.space_group_name_H-M   'P 1'
#
loop_
_entity.id
_entity.type
_entity.pdbx_description
1 polymer ?
#
loop_
_entity_poly.entity_id
_entity_poly.type
_entity_poly.pdbx_seq_one_letter_code
_entity_poly.pdbx_strand_id
1 'polypeptide(L)'
;MDGPTHLRSLQALELALRTGSLKAAAERLAITPAAAGQRIKSLEDYLGIALLARGRSGLRPTTALERALPHLEVAFRELGLVTELLDLQRGQEFHVAAAPDFADLWLQDRLPAFAAAHPNLRISVNGEGAAPTRVGRIDCEITFGPANALHREDRKLDRLFRDFVLPISSPEMDARVAGRRLRERLEGFALFHVDFYKDDPQAPKWPQWVAAERHKRSAPERGIRFTRIAQAIETVADGAGFALCGIALARKGLESGELSLPFPLNTGRWTSHAFHVRIPTNALLRPQVRHFRQWLLAEARATERWLADMVGEAPEAPPRP
;
A
#
# COMPACT_ATOMS: atom_id res chain seq x y z
N MET A 1 -0.79 10.51 -43.23
CA MET A 1 0.33 9.85 -42.49
C MET A 1 -0.11 8.42 -42.30
N ASP A 2 0.56 7.48 -42.95
CA ASP A 2 0.32 6.06 -42.73
C ASP A 2 0.73 5.71 -41.30
N GLY A 3 -0.12 4.97 -40.57
CA GLY A 3 0.16 4.59 -39.19
C GLY A 3 1.32 3.58 -39.10
N PRO A 4 1.90 3.37 -37.92
CA PRO A 4 3.03 2.47 -37.77
C PRO A 4 2.63 1.03 -38.13
N THR A 5 3.27 0.49 -39.14
CA THR A 5 3.00 -0.85 -39.72
C THR A 5 3.24 -2.01 -38.76
N HIS A 6 4.02 -1.79 -37.69
CA HIS A 6 4.45 -2.82 -36.73
C HIS A 6 4.00 -2.58 -35.27
N LEU A 7 2.82 -1.99 -35.06
CA LEU A 7 2.34 -1.61 -33.73
C LEU A 7 2.32 -2.78 -32.71
N ARG A 8 1.89 -3.98 -33.15
CA ARG A 8 1.88 -5.17 -32.28
C ARG A 8 3.27 -5.66 -31.89
N SER A 9 4.27 -5.48 -32.77
CA SER A 9 5.67 -5.82 -32.52
C SER A 9 6.31 -4.80 -31.58
N LEU A 10 6.05 -3.51 -31.80
CA LEU A 10 6.48 -2.43 -30.89
C LEU A 10 5.87 -2.61 -29.50
N GLN A 11 4.60 -3.03 -29.40
CA GLN A 11 3.95 -3.33 -28.11
C GLN A 11 4.61 -4.49 -27.38
N ALA A 12 4.96 -5.57 -28.11
CA ALA A 12 5.68 -6.71 -27.53
C ALA A 12 7.06 -6.30 -27.02
N LEU A 13 7.77 -5.45 -27.77
CA LEU A 13 9.07 -4.90 -27.42
C LEU A 13 9.02 -4.04 -26.16
N GLU A 14 8.09 -3.09 -26.10
CA GLU A 14 7.90 -2.21 -24.93
C GLU A 14 7.60 -3.03 -23.66
N LEU A 15 6.66 -3.99 -23.77
CA LEU A 15 6.31 -4.85 -22.63
C LEU A 15 7.46 -5.73 -22.18
N ALA A 16 8.25 -6.30 -23.12
CA ALA A 16 9.40 -7.14 -22.79
C ALA A 16 10.49 -6.35 -22.03
N LEU A 17 10.75 -5.11 -22.43
CA LEU A 17 11.70 -4.22 -21.74
C LEU A 17 11.18 -3.78 -20.37
N ARG A 18 9.93 -3.36 -20.29
CA ARG A 18 9.31 -2.90 -19.04
C ARG A 18 9.21 -3.99 -17.98
N THR A 19 8.98 -5.25 -18.39
CA THR A 19 8.88 -6.41 -17.50
C THR A 19 10.22 -7.12 -17.30
N GLY A 20 11.23 -6.84 -18.13
CA GLY A 20 12.51 -7.54 -18.14
C GLY A 20 12.44 -9.00 -18.67
N SER A 21 11.26 -9.44 -19.16
CA SER A 21 10.99 -10.84 -19.49
C SER A 21 10.02 -11.00 -20.66
N LEU A 22 10.40 -11.80 -21.67
CA LEU A 22 9.51 -12.20 -22.75
C LEU A 22 8.29 -13.00 -22.26
N LYS A 23 8.46 -13.81 -21.21
CA LYS A 23 7.36 -14.58 -20.62
C LYS A 23 6.31 -13.66 -20.01
N ALA A 24 6.74 -12.71 -19.18
CA ALA A 24 5.84 -11.75 -18.55
C ALA A 24 5.15 -10.82 -19.57
N ALA A 25 5.88 -10.43 -20.64
CA ALA A 25 5.29 -9.68 -21.74
C ALA A 25 4.20 -10.48 -22.49
N ALA A 26 4.48 -11.76 -22.76
CA ALA A 26 3.56 -12.66 -23.45
C ALA A 26 2.27 -12.89 -22.64
N GLU A 27 2.38 -13.11 -21.34
CA GLU A 27 1.23 -13.23 -20.42
C GLU A 27 0.34 -11.99 -20.49
N ARG A 28 0.92 -10.79 -20.49
CA ARG A 28 0.17 -9.53 -20.61
C ARG A 28 -0.50 -9.33 -21.97
N LEU A 29 0.07 -9.91 -23.03
CA LEU A 29 -0.49 -9.86 -24.39
C LEU A 29 -1.46 -11.00 -24.69
N ALA A 30 -1.68 -11.93 -23.76
CA ALA A 30 -2.45 -13.16 -23.95
C ALA A 30 -1.97 -13.97 -25.17
N ILE A 31 -0.63 -14.11 -25.34
CA ILE A 31 0.02 -14.88 -26.40
C ILE A 31 1.10 -15.79 -25.79
N THR A 32 1.66 -16.68 -26.59
CA THR A 32 2.78 -17.50 -26.15
C THR A 32 4.09 -16.71 -26.13
N PRO A 33 5.07 -17.07 -25.26
CA PRO A 33 6.40 -16.45 -25.26
C PRO A 33 7.12 -16.54 -26.62
N ALA A 34 6.91 -17.65 -27.33
CA ALA A 34 7.44 -17.83 -28.68
C ALA A 34 6.84 -16.82 -29.68
N ALA A 35 5.51 -16.57 -29.59
CA ALA A 35 4.85 -15.58 -30.42
C ALA A 35 5.31 -14.15 -30.11
N ALA A 36 5.54 -13.81 -28.83
CA ALA A 36 6.09 -12.52 -28.45
C ALA A 36 7.52 -12.32 -29.00
N GLY A 37 8.37 -13.34 -28.85
CA GLY A 37 9.73 -13.33 -29.43
C GLY A 37 9.71 -13.20 -30.96
N GLN A 38 8.82 -13.92 -31.65
CA GLN A 38 8.68 -13.85 -33.10
C GLN A 38 8.23 -12.46 -33.59
N ARG A 39 7.32 -11.80 -32.86
CA ARG A 39 6.89 -10.41 -33.19
C ARG A 39 8.08 -9.44 -33.11
N ILE A 40 8.91 -9.55 -32.05
CA ILE A 40 10.08 -8.68 -31.90
C ILE A 40 11.10 -8.98 -32.98
N LYS A 41 11.38 -10.28 -33.26
CA LYS A 41 12.29 -10.68 -34.33
C LYS A 41 11.84 -10.17 -35.71
N SER A 42 10.55 -10.26 -36.02
CA SER A 42 10.03 -9.71 -37.27
C SER A 42 10.24 -8.18 -37.39
N LEU A 43 10.22 -7.45 -36.27
CA LEU A 43 10.54 -6.03 -36.25
C LEU A 43 12.04 -5.80 -36.47
N GLU A 44 12.90 -6.58 -35.84
CA GLU A 44 14.36 -6.51 -36.03
C GLU A 44 14.75 -6.84 -37.47
N ASP A 45 14.15 -7.88 -38.05
CA ASP A 45 14.37 -8.27 -39.45
C ASP A 45 13.92 -7.15 -40.43
N TYR A 46 12.78 -6.51 -40.15
CA TYR A 46 12.29 -5.38 -40.96
C TYR A 46 13.19 -4.16 -40.88
N LEU A 47 13.69 -3.84 -39.67
CA LEU A 47 14.56 -2.68 -39.44
C LEU A 47 16.03 -2.98 -39.80
N GLY A 48 16.40 -4.24 -39.99
CA GLY A 48 17.78 -4.66 -40.23
C GLY A 48 18.74 -4.45 -39.06
N ILE A 49 18.20 -4.29 -37.84
CA ILE A 49 18.98 -4.05 -36.62
C ILE A 49 18.43 -4.86 -35.45
N ALA A 50 19.31 -5.29 -34.55
CA ALA A 50 18.91 -5.90 -33.28
C ALA A 50 18.44 -4.81 -32.33
N LEU A 51 17.30 -5.06 -31.64
CA LEU A 51 16.71 -4.15 -30.66
C LEU A 51 16.93 -4.63 -29.23
N LEU A 52 17.00 -5.96 -29.02
CA LEU A 52 17.20 -6.57 -27.71
C LEU A 52 18.55 -7.29 -27.64
N ALA A 53 19.20 -7.15 -26.49
CA ALA A 53 20.40 -7.92 -26.12
C ALA A 53 20.10 -8.75 -24.86
N ARG A 54 20.71 -9.93 -24.75
CA ARG A 54 20.67 -10.75 -23.53
C ARG A 54 21.80 -10.34 -22.61
N GLY A 55 21.48 -9.86 -21.42
CA GLY A 55 22.43 -9.56 -20.36
C GLY A 55 22.33 -10.55 -19.19
N ARG A 56 23.26 -10.48 -18.25
CA ARG A 56 23.27 -11.31 -17.03
C ARG A 56 22.02 -11.11 -16.16
N SER A 57 21.37 -9.95 -16.27
CA SER A 57 20.16 -9.56 -15.50
C SER A 57 18.87 -9.57 -16.33
N GLY A 58 18.81 -10.27 -17.47
CA GLY A 58 17.63 -10.35 -18.34
C GLY A 58 17.77 -9.62 -19.67
N LEU A 59 16.64 -9.20 -20.23
CA LEU A 59 16.58 -8.47 -21.50
C LEU A 59 17.03 -7.02 -21.30
N ARG A 60 17.85 -6.52 -22.24
CA ARG A 60 18.27 -5.11 -22.27
C ARG A 60 18.07 -4.52 -23.66
N PRO A 61 17.81 -3.21 -23.78
CA PRO A 61 17.83 -2.54 -25.06
C PRO A 61 19.26 -2.53 -25.63
N THR A 62 19.37 -2.59 -26.96
CA THR A 62 20.63 -2.28 -27.65
C THR A 62 20.82 -0.75 -27.71
N THR A 63 22.05 -0.30 -27.97
CA THR A 63 22.34 1.15 -28.12
C THR A 63 21.49 1.82 -29.22
N ALA A 64 21.12 1.06 -30.26
CA ALA A 64 20.22 1.55 -31.30
C ALA A 64 18.82 1.84 -30.74
N LEU A 65 18.32 1.00 -29.84
CA LEU A 65 17.01 1.16 -29.21
C LEU A 65 17.01 2.19 -28.08
N GLU A 66 18.10 2.32 -27.31
CA GLU A 66 18.20 3.25 -26.16
C GLU A 66 17.75 4.68 -26.51
N ARG A 67 18.12 5.14 -27.72
CA ARG A 67 17.75 6.49 -28.21
C ARG A 67 16.26 6.61 -28.56
N ALA A 68 15.63 5.52 -29.01
CA ALA A 68 14.22 5.47 -29.38
C ALA A 68 13.30 5.09 -28.22
N LEU A 69 13.83 4.48 -27.15
CA LEU A 69 13.06 3.94 -26.03
C LEU A 69 12.16 5.01 -25.34
N PRO A 70 12.64 6.22 -25.02
CA PRO A 70 11.78 7.25 -24.43
C PRO A 70 10.58 7.60 -25.31
N HIS A 71 10.77 7.64 -26.63
CA HIS A 71 9.69 7.92 -27.59
C HIS A 71 8.68 6.77 -27.66
N LEU A 72 9.15 5.53 -27.60
CA LEU A 72 8.32 4.33 -27.56
C LEU A 72 7.43 4.32 -26.30
N GLU A 73 8.01 4.59 -25.14
CA GLU A 73 7.30 4.68 -23.86
C GLU A 73 6.24 5.77 -23.88
N VAL A 74 6.58 6.96 -24.41
CA VAL A 74 5.63 8.06 -24.57
C VAL A 74 4.49 7.66 -25.51
N ALA A 75 4.79 7.07 -26.66
CA ALA A 75 3.77 6.66 -27.64
C ALA A 75 2.75 5.68 -27.05
N PHE A 76 3.21 4.63 -26.34
CA PHE A 76 2.28 3.67 -25.72
C PHE A 76 1.52 4.26 -24.53
N ARG A 77 2.10 5.20 -23.80
CA ARG A 77 1.39 5.97 -22.78
C ARG A 77 0.25 6.79 -23.41
N GLU A 78 0.50 7.53 -24.49
CA GLU A 78 -0.51 8.33 -25.19
C GLU A 78 -1.62 7.46 -25.80
N LEU A 79 -1.28 6.31 -26.40
CA LEU A 79 -2.28 5.35 -26.88
C LEU A 79 -3.15 4.81 -25.73
N GLY A 80 -2.55 4.56 -24.57
CA GLY A 80 -3.28 4.23 -23.35
C GLY A 80 -4.28 5.32 -22.96
N LEU A 81 -3.85 6.59 -22.97
CA LEU A 81 -4.70 7.75 -22.69
C LEU A 81 -5.89 7.87 -23.67
N VAL A 82 -5.64 7.69 -24.96
CA VAL A 82 -6.72 7.68 -25.97
C VAL A 82 -7.77 6.63 -25.63
N THR A 83 -7.34 5.40 -25.34
CA THR A 83 -8.26 4.32 -24.96
C THR A 83 -9.06 4.67 -23.69
N GLU A 84 -8.39 5.31 -22.72
CA GLU A 84 -9.02 5.75 -21.48
C GLU A 84 -10.07 6.85 -21.68
N LEU A 85 -9.78 7.83 -22.53
CA LEU A 85 -10.69 8.93 -22.81
C LEU A 85 -11.91 8.48 -23.63
N LEU A 86 -11.73 7.47 -24.48
CA LEU A 86 -12.82 6.93 -25.31
C LEU A 86 -13.68 5.89 -24.57
N ASP A 87 -13.17 5.28 -23.49
CA ASP A 87 -13.87 4.27 -22.72
C ASP A 87 -14.74 4.90 -21.62
N LEU A 88 -15.85 5.48 -22.03
CA LEU A 88 -16.81 6.14 -21.13
C LEU A 88 -17.40 5.19 -20.07
N GLN A 89 -17.51 3.88 -20.36
CA GLN A 89 -17.98 2.90 -19.38
C GLN A 89 -16.92 2.57 -18.33
N ARG A 90 -15.64 2.47 -18.74
CA ARG A 90 -14.52 2.28 -17.82
C ARG A 90 -14.22 3.53 -16.99
N GLY A 91 -14.60 4.71 -17.46
CA GLY A 91 -14.50 5.97 -16.72
C GLY A 91 -15.22 5.93 -15.36
N GLN A 92 -16.16 5.01 -15.17
CA GLN A 92 -16.90 4.84 -13.93
C GLN A 92 -16.26 3.83 -12.96
N GLU A 93 -15.30 3.01 -13.39
CA GLU A 93 -14.59 2.06 -12.55
C GLU A 93 -13.32 2.70 -11.98
N PHE A 94 -13.08 2.48 -10.70
CA PHE A 94 -11.94 2.98 -9.95
C PHE A 94 -11.34 1.86 -9.09
N HIS A 95 -10.06 1.56 -9.32
CA HIS A 95 -9.37 0.44 -8.66
C HIS A 95 -8.34 0.94 -7.65
N VAL A 96 -8.58 0.61 -6.39
CA VAL A 96 -7.67 0.90 -5.26
C VAL A 96 -6.96 -0.40 -4.86
N ALA A 97 -5.64 -0.40 -4.91
CA ALA A 97 -4.82 -1.40 -4.24
C ALA A 97 -4.34 -0.81 -2.91
N ALA A 98 -4.64 -1.44 -1.80
CA ALA A 98 -4.24 -0.97 -0.48
C ALA A 98 -3.65 -2.10 0.35
N ALA A 99 -2.74 -1.76 1.29
CA ALA A 99 -2.34 -2.70 2.32
C ALA A 99 -3.60 -3.24 3.02
N PRO A 100 -3.76 -4.58 3.15
CA PRO A 100 -5.02 -5.16 3.61
C PRO A 100 -5.55 -4.57 4.92
N ASP A 101 -4.69 -4.38 5.93
CA ASP A 101 -5.10 -3.79 7.20
C ASP A 101 -5.54 -2.33 7.07
N PHE A 102 -4.93 -1.56 6.15
CA PHE A 102 -5.40 -0.20 5.84
C PHE A 102 -6.79 -0.23 5.17
N ALA A 103 -6.99 -1.16 4.25
CA ALA A 103 -8.26 -1.32 3.57
C ALA A 103 -9.39 -1.64 4.55
N ASP A 104 -9.17 -2.63 5.42
CA ASP A 104 -10.19 -3.16 6.33
C ASP A 104 -10.44 -2.23 7.53
N LEU A 105 -9.38 -1.68 8.13
CA LEU A 105 -9.47 -0.96 9.41
C LEU A 105 -9.61 0.57 9.25
N TRP A 106 -9.21 1.12 8.11
CA TRP A 106 -9.26 2.57 7.93
C TRP A 106 -10.12 3.00 6.75
N LEU A 107 -9.95 2.37 5.57
CA LEU A 107 -10.60 2.81 4.33
C LEU A 107 -12.07 2.38 4.28
N GLN A 108 -12.37 1.14 4.68
CA GLN A 108 -13.71 0.55 4.58
C GLN A 108 -14.79 1.36 5.30
N ASP A 109 -14.50 1.88 6.49
CA ASP A 109 -15.46 2.66 7.25
C ASP A 109 -15.77 4.05 6.66
N ARG A 110 -14.87 4.56 5.81
CA ARG A 110 -14.94 5.90 5.18
C ARG A 110 -15.52 5.87 3.78
N LEU A 111 -15.34 4.77 3.05
CA LEU A 111 -15.79 4.62 1.66
C LEU A 111 -17.28 4.85 1.44
N PRO A 112 -18.21 4.43 2.33
CA PRO A 112 -19.63 4.65 2.12
C PRO A 112 -20.00 6.12 1.94
N ALA A 113 -19.36 7.03 2.68
CA ALA A 113 -19.60 8.47 2.55
C ALA A 113 -19.13 8.99 1.17
N PHE A 114 -17.97 8.54 0.70
CA PHE A 114 -17.49 8.88 -0.64
C PHE A 114 -18.38 8.30 -1.74
N ALA A 115 -18.79 7.04 -1.61
CA ALA A 115 -19.67 6.37 -2.57
C ALA A 115 -21.04 7.04 -2.67
N ALA A 116 -21.60 7.50 -1.55
CA ALA A 116 -22.86 8.23 -1.53
C ALA A 116 -22.79 9.58 -2.29
N ALA A 117 -21.63 10.27 -2.22
CA ALA A 117 -21.38 11.50 -2.98
C ALA A 117 -21.09 11.23 -4.48
N HIS A 118 -20.77 10.00 -4.86
CA HIS A 118 -20.40 9.58 -6.22
C HIS A 118 -21.13 8.31 -6.67
N PRO A 119 -22.48 8.29 -6.75
CA PRO A 119 -23.28 7.08 -6.93
C PRO A 119 -23.03 6.35 -8.25
N ASN A 120 -22.50 7.04 -9.26
CA ASN A 120 -22.18 6.45 -10.56
C ASN A 120 -20.76 5.84 -10.61
N LEU A 121 -19.97 5.95 -9.53
CA LEU A 121 -18.62 5.44 -9.48
C LEU A 121 -18.61 4.02 -8.87
N ARG A 122 -18.04 3.07 -9.58
CA ARG A 122 -17.77 1.72 -9.08
C ARG A 122 -16.37 1.66 -8.51
N ILE A 123 -16.28 1.47 -7.19
CA ILE A 123 -15.00 1.38 -6.50
C ILE A 123 -14.70 -0.09 -6.21
N SER A 124 -13.55 -0.55 -6.64
CA SER A 124 -13.00 -1.87 -6.28
C SER A 124 -11.78 -1.67 -5.41
N VAL A 125 -11.79 -2.26 -4.21
CA VAL A 125 -10.65 -2.26 -3.30
C VAL A 125 -10.10 -3.67 -3.22
N ASN A 126 -8.80 -3.81 -3.47
CA ASN A 126 -8.02 -5.05 -3.38
C ASN A 126 -8.53 -6.26 -4.17
N GLY A 127 -9.59 -6.17 -4.92
CA GLY A 127 -10.04 -7.18 -5.87
C GLY A 127 -9.94 -8.66 -5.46
N GLU A 128 -9.85 -8.97 -4.18
CA GLU A 128 -9.70 -10.33 -3.67
C GLU A 128 -11.02 -11.08 -3.84
N GLY A 129 -10.97 -12.16 -4.62
CA GLY A 129 -12.09 -13.08 -4.84
C GLY A 129 -12.49 -13.26 -6.30
N ALA A 130 -12.28 -12.32 -7.17
CA ALA A 130 -12.17 -12.58 -8.59
C ALA A 130 -10.67 -12.70 -8.89
N ALA A 131 -10.23 -13.84 -9.38
CA ALA A 131 -8.90 -13.98 -9.98
C ALA A 131 -8.58 -12.68 -10.72
N PRO A 132 -7.29 -12.22 -10.80
CA PRO A 132 -6.93 -11.04 -11.55
C PRO A 132 -7.27 -11.28 -13.02
N THR A 133 -8.54 -11.33 -13.32
CA THR A 133 -9.11 -11.61 -14.63
C THR A 133 -8.88 -10.45 -15.58
N ARG A 134 -8.33 -9.37 -15.05
CA ARG A 134 -7.70 -8.35 -15.88
C ARG A 134 -6.45 -7.93 -15.12
N VAL A 135 -5.30 -8.08 -15.73
CA VAL A 135 -4.10 -7.31 -15.44
C VAL A 135 -4.52 -5.86 -15.57
N GLY A 136 -5.26 -5.40 -14.55
CA GLY A 136 -6.08 -4.21 -14.57
C GLY A 136 -5.26 -3.11 -13.97
N ARG A 137 -5.38 -2.02 -14.53
CA ARG A 137 -5.00 -0.71 -14.14
C ARG A 137 -5.30 -0.48 -12.65
N ILE A 138 -4.27 -0.28 -11.87
CA ILE A 138 -4.38 0.26 -10.52
C ILE A 138 -4.42 1.78 -10.66
N ASP A 139 -5.54 2.39 -10.26
CA ASP A 139 -5.71 3.84 -10.30
C ASP A 139 -5.10 4.52 -9.08
N CYS A 140 -5.05 3.79 -7.95
CA CYS A 140 -4.54 4.27 -6.68
C CYS A 140 -3.91 3.10 -5.92
N GLU A 141 -2.70 3.28 -5.41
CA GLU A 141 -2.01 2.31 -4.59
C GLU A 141 -1.66 2.92 -3.24
N ILE A 142 -2.10 2.25 -2.15
CA ILE A 142 -1.85 2.71 -0.78
C ILE A 142 -0.94 1.71 -0.10
N THR A 143 0.21 2.19 0.35
CA THR A 143 1.27 1.37 0.97
C THR A 143 1.74 1.96 2.28
N PHE A 144 2.34 1.12 3.13
CA PHE A 144 3.04 1.55 4.34
C PHE A 144 4.55 1.47 4.10
N GLY A 145 5.27 2.55 4.37
CA GLY A 145 6.70 2.64 4.10
C GLY A 145 7.34 3.90 4.68
N PRO A 146 8.65 4.11 4.51
CA PRO A 146 9.38 5.24 5.09
C PRO A 146 8.67 6.57 4.87
N ALA A 147 8.45 7.35 5.94
CA ALA A 147 7.69 8.60 5.90
C ALA A 147 8.31 9.68 4.99
N ASN A 148 9.60 9.58 4.72
CA ASN A 148 10.36 10.45 3.82
C ASN A 148 10.60 9.83 2.43
N ALA A 149 9.72 8.91 1.99
CA ALA A 149 9.80 8.32 0.66
C ALA A 149 9.77 9.41 -0.43
N LEU A 150 10.69 9.31 -1.38
CA LEU A 150 10.82 10.29 -2.46
C LEU A 150 9.82 10.04 -3.58
N HIS A 151 9.34 11.13 -4.16
CA HIS A 151 8.58 11.08 -5.41
C HIS A 151 9.45 10.53 -6.56
N ARG A 152 8.86 9.69 -7.41
CA ARG A 152 9.38 9.41 -8.75
C ARG A 152 8.65 10.30 -9.75
N GLU A 153 9.34 10.75 -10.80
CA GLU A 153 8.81 11.71 -11.78
C GLU A 153 7.51 11.28 -12.46
N ASP A 154 7.29 9.96 -12.62
CA ASP A 154 6.13 9.39 -13.31
C ASP A 154 4.90 9.16 -12.40
N ARG A 155 5.03 9.38 -11.07
CA ARG A 155 3.97 9.07 -10.11
C ARG A 155 3.93 10.07 -8.97
N LYS A 156 2.73 10.57 -8.68
CA LYS A 156 2.52 11.42 -7.53
C LYS A 156 2.40 10.54 -6.28
N LEU A 157 3.29 10.76 -5.32
CA LEU A 157 3.27 10.14 -4.01
C LEU A 157 2.87 11.21 -2.99
N ASP A 158 1.77 10.98 -2.29
CA ASP A 158 1.35 11.83 -1.18
C ASP A 158 1.44 11.01 0.11
N ARG A 159 1.99 11.61 1.16
CA ARG A 159 1.91 11.03 2.51
C ARG A 159 0.50 11.23 3.05
N LEU A 160 -0.07 10.19 3.61
CA LEU A 160 -1.37 10.23 4.28
C LEU A 160 -1.17 10.58 5.76
N PHE A 161 -0.67 9.63 6.55
CA PHE A 161 -0.38 9.85 7.98
C PHE A 161 0.63 8.84 8.50
N ARG A 162 1.27 9.16 9.61
CA ARG A 162 2.02 8.24 10.45
C ARG A 162 1.09 7.71 11.54
N ASP A 163 1.38 6.51 12.03
CA ASP A 163 0.61 5.95 13.13
C ASP A 163 1.38 6.06 14.45
N PHE A 164 0.66 5.91 15.56
CA PHE A 164 1.22 5.90 16.90
C PHE A 164 0.96 4.54 17.56
N VAL A 165 2.02 3.79 17.80
CA VAL A 165 1.94 2.42 18.31
C VAL A 165 1.96 2.41 19.83
N LEU A 166 0.95 1.77 20.41
CA LEU A 166 0.74 1.64 21.84
C LEU A 166 0.13 0.26 22.15
N PRO A 167 0.31 -0.31 23.36
CA PRO A 167 -0.47 -1.49 23.76
C PRO A 167 -1.96 -1.19 23.79
N ILE A 168 -2.74 -2.09 23.19
CA ILE A 168 -4.20 -2.10 23.25
C ILE A 168 -4.66 -3.34 24.02
N SER A 169 -5.83 -3.25 24.64
CA SER A 169 -6.56 -4.36 25.30
C SER A 169 -8.06 -4.19 25.13
N SER A 170 -8.83 -5.16 25.63
CA SER A 170 -10.27 -4.96 25.85
C SER A 170 -10.54 -4.29 27.20
N PRO A 171 -11.68 -3.62 27.40
CA PRO A 171 -12.09 -3.09 28.70
C PRO A 171 -12.16 -4.16 29.80
N GLU A 172 -12.55 -5.38 29.43
CA GLU A 172 -12.57 -6.50 30.36
C GLU A 172 -11.14 -6.84 30.84
N MET A 173 -10.16 -6.90 29.92
CA MET A 173 -8.77 -7.13 30.28
C MET A 173 -8.24 -6.00 31.16
N ASP A 174 -8.57 -4.75 30.86
CA ASP A 174 -8.22 -3.61 31.71
C ASP A 174 -8.75 -3.75 33.13
N ALA A 175 -10.01 -4.12 33.30
CA ALA A 175 -10.60 -4.36 34.59
C ALA A 175 -9.87 -5.49 35.38
N ARG A 176 -9.47 -6.56 34.66
CA ARG A 176 -8.68 -7.68 35.26
C ARG A 176 -7.31 -7.26 35.77
N VAL A 177 -6.68 -6.26 35.15
CA VAL A 177 -5.34 -5.81 35.56
C VAL A 177 -5.34 -4.51 36.36
N ALA A 178 -6.51 -3.85 36.55
CA ALA A 178 -6.65 -2.56 37.22
C ALA A 178 -6.07 -2.57 38.66
N GLY A 179 -6.23 -3.66 39.38
CA GLY A 179 -5.70 -3.83 40.76
C GLY A 179 -4.18 -4.10 40.82
N ARG A 180 -3.51 -4.31 39.71
CA ARG A 180 -2.07 -4.56 39.65
C ARG A 180 -1.29 -3.26 39.53
N ARG A 181 -0.04 -3.27 40.04
CA ARG A 181 0.89 -2.17 39.74
C ARG A 181 1.11 -2.07 38.23
N LEU A 182 1.16 -0.88 37.68
CA LEU A 182 1.28 -0.63 36.24
C LEU A 182 2.38 -1.51 35.57
N ARG A 183 3.53 -1.61 36.23
CA ARG A 183 4.67 -2.40 35.74
C ARG A 183 4.45 -3.92 35.74
N GLU A 184 3.42 -4.42 36.39
CA GLU A 184 3.11 -5.85 36.54
C GLU A 184 1.88 -6.29 35.76
N ARG A 185 1.24 -5.36 35.03
CA ARG A 185 -0.02 -5.62 34.30
C ARG A 185 0.13 -6.66 33.19
N LEU A 186 1.32 -6.79 32.60
CA LEU A 186 1.57 -7.74 31.53
C LEU A 186 1.93 -9.15 31.99
N GLU A 187 2.38 -9.30 33.25
CA GLU A 187 2.86 -10.60 33.74
C GLU A 187 1.72 -11.61 33.84
N GLY A 188 1.91 -12.76 33.19
CA GLY A 188 0.93 -13.86 33.16
C GLY A 188 -0.18 -13.72 32.11
N PHE A 189 -0.17 -12.69 31.28
CA PHE A 189 -1.15 -12.53 30.20
C PHE A 189 -0.53 -12.76 28.81
N ALA A 190 -1.36 -13.08 27.82
CA ALA A 190 -0.90 -13.26 26.45
C ALA A 190 -0.46 -11.94 25.83
N LEU A 191 0.67 -11.99 25.12
CA LEU A 191 1.16 -10.90 24.26
C LEU A 191 1.02 -11.32 22.80
N PHE A 192 0.38 -10.48 22.01
CA PHE A 192 0.21 -10.69 20.58
C PHE A 192 1.20 -9.84 19.81
N HIS A 193 2.00 -10.49 18.97
CA HIS A 193 2.99 -9.85 18.12
C HIS A 193 2.39 -9.56 16.76
N VAL A 194 2.59 -8.36 16.24
CA VAL A 194 2.08 -7.92 14.94
C VAL A 194 3.24 -7.70 13.99
N ASP A 195 3.29 -8.47 12.91
CA ASP A 195 4.39 -8.40 11.94
C ASP A 195 4.23 -7.26 10.92
N PHE A 196 3.09 -6.57 10.90
CA PHE A 196 2.86 -5.44 10.01
C PHE A 196 3.95 -4.35 10.13
N TYR A 197 4.40 -4.07 11.35
CA TYR A 197 5.41 -3.05 11.62
C TYR A 197 6.85 -3.59 11.64
N LYS A 198 7.09 -4.81 11.19
CA LYS A 198 8.42 -5.48 11.32
C LYS A 198 9.56 -4.70 10.68
N ASP A 199 9.28 -3.99 9.57
CA ASP A 199 10.25 -3.24 8.78
C ASP A 199 10.37 -1.77 9.22
N ASP A 200 9.58 -1.33 10.20
CA ASP A 200 9.68 0.01 10.78
C ASP A 200 10.62 -0.01 11.99
N PRO A 201 11.77 0.67 11.94
CA PRO A 201 12.76 0.62 13.02
C PRO A 201 12.31 1.35 14.29
N GLN A 202 11.32 2.24 14.22
CA GLN A 202 10.79 2.97 15.38
C GLN A 202 9.54 2.33 15.97
N ALA A 203 8.84 1.47 15.22
CA ALA A 203 7.70 0.76 15.76
C ALA A 203 8.17 -0.23 16.85
N PRO A 204 7.67 -0.10 18.08
CA PRO A 204 8.15 -0.93 19.18
C PRO A 204 7.68 -2.38 19.01
N LYS A 205 8.57 -3.32 19.35
CA LYS A 205 8.23 -4.73 19.57
C LYS A 205 8.15 -4.98 21.08
N TRP A 206 7.41 -5.99 21.51
CA TRP A 206 7.21 -6.27 22.93
C TRP A 206 8.49 -6.29 23.77
N PRO A 207 9.59 -7.00 23.39
CA PRO A 207 10.81 -6.98 24.20
C PRO A 207 11.39 -5.57 24.38
N GLN A 208 11.39 -4.76 23.33
CA GLN A 208 11.90 -3.40 23.37
C GLN A 208 11.01 -2.47 24.19
N TRP A 209 9.68 -2.57 24.02
CA TRP A 209 8.72 -1.77 24.75
C TRP A 209 8.74 -2.09 26.24
N VAL A 210 8.72 -3.38 26.60
CA VAL A 210 8.80 -3.86 27.98
C VAL A 210 10.07 -3.34 28.68
N ALA A 211 11.22 -3.44 27.99
CA ALA A 211 12.50 -2.96 28.52
C ALA A 211 12.52 -1.42 28.68
N ALA A 212 12.07 -0.66 27.67
CA ALA A 212 12.06 0.81 27.68
C ALA A 212 11.18 1.36 28.79
N GLU A 213 9.99 0.78 28.98
CA GLU A 213 9.02 1.20 30.00
C GLU A 213 9.22 0.50 31.35
N ARG A 214 10.27 -0.34 31.47
CA ARG A 214 10.66 -1.07 32.69
C ARG A 214 9.52 -1.90 33.27
N HIS A 215 8.74 -2.54 32.40
CA HIS A 215 7.68 -3.45 32.81
C HIS A 215 8.27 -4.81 33.24
N LYS A 216 7.63 -5.42 34.22
CA LYS A 216 7.94 -6.78 34.67
C LYS A 216 7.18 -7.74 33.74
N ARG A 217 7.91 -8.45 32.89
CA ARG A 217 7.34 -9.44 31.97
C ARG A 217 8.36 -10.52 31.65
N SER A 218 8.06 -11.74 32.06
CA SER A 218 8.87 -12.92 31.74
C SER A 218 8.67 -13.29 30.25
N ALA A 219 9.77 -13.48 29.50
CA ALA A 219 9.76 -13.91 28.11
C ALA A 219 8.83 -13.06 27.20
N PRO A 220 9.11 -11.73 27.07
CA PRO A 220 8.27 -10.83 26.28
C PRO A 220 8.31 -11.12 24.76
N GLU A 221 9.22 -11.97 24.29
CA GLU A 221 9.32 -12.47 22.92
C GLU A 221 8.32 -13.60 22.62
N ARG A 222 7.73 -14.22 23.66
CA ARG A 222 6.77 -15.32 23.52
C ARG A 222 5.36 -14.79 23.31
N GLY A 223 4.60 -15.47 22.47
CA GLY A 223 3.20 -15.15 22.20
C GLY A 223 2.77 -15.58 20.80
N ILE A 224 1.51 -15.35 20.48
CA ILE A 224 0.98 -15.59 19.15
C ILE A 224 1.43 -14.43 18.24
N ARG A 225 1.81 -14.78 17.02
CA ARG A 225 2.25 -13.83 16.01
C ARG A 225 1.21 -13.73 14.91
N PHE A 226 0.74 -12.51 14.65
CA PHE A 226 -0.19 -12.19 13.58
C PHE A 226 0.52 -11.43 12.47
N THR A 227 0.26 -11.80 11.22
CA THR A 227 0.69 -11.03 10.05
C THR A 227 -0.21 -9.83 9.80
N ARG A 228 -1.48 -9.91 10.24
CA ARG A 228 -2.53 -8.90 10.08
C ARG A 228 -2.85 -8.23 11.39
N ILE A 229 -2.93 -6.89 11.38
CA ILE A 229 -3.37 -6.10 12.55
C ILE A 229 -4.84 -6.42 12.90
N ALA A 230 -5.69 -6.57 11.88
CA ALA A 230 -7.11 -6.87 12.07
C ALA A 230 -7.32 -8.11 12.95
N GLN A 231 -6.59 -9.19 12.69
CA GLN A 231 -6.67 -10.43 13.48
C GLN A 231 -6.21 -10.22 14.93
N ALA A 232 -5.18 -9.41 15.15
CA ALA A 232 -4.73 -9.09 16.50
C ALA A 232 -5.77 -8.26 17.26
N ILE A 233 -6.40 -7.28 16.58
CA ILE A 233 -7.48 -6.45 17.15
C ILE A 233 -8.67 -7.32 17.57
N GLU A 234 -9.16 -8.19 16.69
CA GLU A 234 -10.26 -9.13 16.99
C GLU A 234 -9.95 -9.97 18.22
N THR A 235 -8.73 -10.59 18.26
CA THR A 235 -8.31 -11.44 19.39
C THR A 235 -8.20 -10.63 20.70
N VAL A 236 -7.77 -9.37 20.63
CA VAL A 236 -7.70 -8.47 21.80
C VAL A 236 -9.10 -8.07 22.26
N ALA A 237 -10.01 -7.75 21.35
CA ALA A 237 -11.39 -7.40 21.67
C ALA A 237 -12.12 -8.53 22.41
N ASP A 238 -11.80 -9.79 22.09
CA ASP A 238 -12.28 -10.98 22.80
C ASP A 238 -11.68 -11.16 24.22
N GLY A 239 -10.89 -10.22 24.71
CA GLY A 239 -10.31 -10.24 26.06
C GLY A 239 -9.15 -11.20 26.24
N ALA A 240 -8.52 -11.69 25.15
CA ALA A 240 -7.50 -12.72 25.21
C ALA A 240 -6.12 -12.22 25.66
N GLY A 241 -5.84 -10.91 25.61
CA GLY A 241 -4.52 -10.36 25.98
C GLY A 241 -4.26 -8.95 25.47
N PHE A 242 -2.99 -8.66 25.14
CA PHE A 242 -2.51 -7.36 24.74
C PHE A 242 -1.82 -7.42 23.37
N ALA A 243 -1.99 -6.41 22.53
CA ALA A 243 -1.26 -6.23 21.29
C ALA A 243 -0.62 -4.83 21.21
N LEU A 244 0.57 -4.72 20.61
CA LEU A 244 1.14 -3.44 20.18
C LEU A 244 0.56 -3.10 18.81
N CYS A 245 -0.26 -2.05 18.75
CA CYS A 245 -0.99 -1.67 17.56
C CYS A 245 -0.97 -0.15 17.35
N GLY A 246 -1.02 0.27 16.09
CA GLY A 246 -1.24 1.67 15.74
C GLY A 246 -2.68 2.09 16.07
N ILE A 247 -2.82 3.15 16.86
CA ILE A 247 -4.12 3.59 17.34
C ILE A 247 -5.00 4.20 16.24
N ALA A 248 -4.41 4.69 15.13
CA ALA A 248 -5.20 5.15 14.00
C ALA A 248 -5.96 4.01 13.30
N LEU A 249 -5.36 2.81 13.22
CA LEU A 249 -6.02 1.62 12.70
C LEU A 249 -6.96 0.98 13.73
N ALA A 250 -6.69 1.14 15.02
CA ALA A 250 -7.54 0.66 16.11
C ALA A 250 -8.67 1.64 16.47
N ARG A 251 -8.74 2.81 15.81
CA ARG A 251 -9.61 3.93 16.17
C ARG A 251 -11.06 3.54 16.35
N LYS A 252 -11.63 2.76 15.45
CA LYS A 252 -13.02 2.31 15.53
C LYS A 252 -13.32 1.55 16.82
N GLY A 253 -12.48 0.58 17.16
CA GLY A 253 -12.64 -0.18 18.41
C GLY A 253 -12.43 0.66 19.67
N LEU A 254 -11.55 1.69 19.61
CA LEU A 254 -11.36 2.63 20.71
C LEU A 254 -12.58 3.55 20.88
N GLU A 255 -13.15 4.06 19.79
CA GLU A 255 -14.34 4.93 19.81
C GLU A 255 -15.63 4.17 20.17
N SER A 256 -15.74 2.88 19.77
CA SER A 256 -16.89 2.02 20.15
C SER A 256 -16.79 1.49 21.58
N GLY A 257 -15.61 1.56 22.20
CA GLY A 257 -15.36 0.98 23.51
C GLY A 257 -15.12 -0.53 23.51
N GLU A 258 -14.92 -1.15 22.35
CA GLU A 258 -14.47 -2.54 22.22
C GLU A 258 -12.99 -2.72 22.58
N LEU A 259 -12.23 -1.66 22.40
CA LEU A 259 -10.82 -1.59 22.76
C LEU A 259 -10.55 -0.49 23.79
N SER A 260 -9.48 -0.66 24.55
CA SER A 260 -8.99 0.29 25.53
C SER A 260 -7.47 0.45 25.44
N LEU A 261 -6.96 1.51 26.07
CA LEU A 261 -5.54 1.82 26.17
C LEU A 261 -5.09 1.56 27.63
N PRO A 262 -4.55 0.36 27.93
CA PRO A 262 -4.23 -0.06 29.29
C PRO A 262 -3.02 0.65 29.91
N PHE A 263 -2.28 1.41 29.10
CA PHE A 263 -1.06 2.12 29.51
C PHE A 263 -1.13 3.61 29.14
N PRO A 264 -0.37 4.46 29.87
CA PRO A 264 -0.31 5.88 29.58
C PRO A 264 0.15 6.18 28.15
N LEU A 265 -0.41 7.20 27.52
CA LEU A 265 -0.12 7.58 26.13
C LEU A 265 1.37 7.87 25.87
N ASN A 266 2.10 8.42 26.87
CA ASN A 266 3.52 8.73 26.74
C ASN A 266 4.42 7.47 26.63
N THR A 267 3.87 6.26 26.79
CA THR A 267 4.59 5.01 26.57
C THR A 267 4.53 4.52 25.14
N GLY A 268 3.69 5.12 24.30
CA GLY A 268 3.62 4.84 22.88
C GLY A 268 4.75 5.47 22.07
N ARG A 269 4.85 5.10 20.80
CA ARG A 269 5.88 5.60 19.88
C ARG A 269 5.28 5.85 18.50
N TRP A 270 5.66 6.98 17.90
CA TRP A 270 5.37 7.25 16.51
C TRP A 270 6.13 6.30 15.59
N THR A 271 5.46 5.79 14.56
CA THR A 271 6.13 5.04 13.49
C THR A 271 7.07 5.95 12.70
N SER A 272 8.20 5.43 12.20
CA SER A 272 9.04 6.14 11.22
C SER A 272 8.52 5.97 9.80
N HIS A 273 7.68 4.96 9.59
CA HIS A 273 6.94 4.76 8.37
C HIS A 273 5.59 5.51 8.41
N ALA A 274 5.05 5.76 7.23
CA ALA A 274 3.75 6.38 7.03
C ALA A 274 2.93 5.59 6.01
N PHE A 275 1.63 5.77 6.03
CA PHE A 275 0.80 5.41 4.90
C PHE A 275 0.99 6.46 3.79
N HIS A 276 1.11 5.96 2.56
CA HIS A 276 1.27 6.76 1.37
C HIS A 276 0.28 6.34 0.31
N VAL A 277 -0.20 7.31 -0.45
CA VAL A 277 -0.96 7.06 -1.66
C VAL A 277 -0.11 7.38 -2.89
N ARG A 278 -0.04 6.44 -3.81
CA ARG A 278 0.61 6.59 -5.10
C ARG A 278 -0.42 6.53 -6.22
N ILE A 279 -0.48 7.58 -7.01
CA ILE A 279 -1.42 7.71 -8.13
C ILE A 279 -0.61 7.96 -9.40
N PRO A 280 -0.76 7.14 -10.46
CA PRO A 280 -0.15 7.40 -11.75
C PRO A 280 -0.58 8.77 -12.31
N THR A 281 0.35 9.51 -12.91
CA THR A 281 0.08 10.86 -13.41
C THR A 281 -1.05 10.87 -14.44
N ASN A 282 -1.11 9.86 -15.30
CA ASN A 282 -2.18 9.70 -16.29
C ASN A 282 -3.55 9.42 -15.62
N ALA A 283 -3.60 8.72 -14.49
CA ALA A 283 -4.84 8.48 -13.76
C ALA A 283 -5.45 9.80 -13.21
N LEU A 284 -4.60 10.79 -12.87
CA LEU A 284 -5.05 12.11 -12.41
C LEU A 284 -5.76 12.94 -13.49
N LEU A 285 -5.70 12.56 -14.76
CA LEU A 285 -6.48 13.20 -15.83
C LEU A 285 -7.98 12.93 -15.66
N ARG A 286 -8.35 11.84 -14.98
CA ARG A 286 -9.75 11.49 -14.70
C ARG A 286 -10.29 12.28 -13.51
N PRO A 287 -11.42 12.98 -13.66
CA PRO A 287 -12.01 13.77 -12.56
C PRO A 287 -12.28 12.93 -11.29
N GLN A 288 -12.75 11.68 -11.45
CA GLN A 288 -13.06 10.77 -10.36
C GLN A 288 -11.82 10.47 -9.51
N VAL A 289 -10.67 10.25 -10.15
CA VAL A 289 -9.40 9.97 -9.46
C VAL A 289 -8.95 11.20 -8.66
N ARG A 290 -9.13 12.40 -9.23
CA ARG A 290 -8.82 13.65 -8.52
C ARG A 290 -9.72 13.86 -7.32
N HIS A 291 -11.03 13.59 -7.44
CA HIS A 291 -11.99 13.70 -6.33
C HIS A 291 -11.65 12.70 -5.23
N PHE A 292 -11.38 11.43 -5.60
CA PHE A 292 -10.96 10.43 -4.63
C PHE A 292 -9.68 10.83 -3.90
N ARG A 293 -8.66 11.31 -4.63
CA ARG A 293 -7.42 11.79 -4.02
C ARG A 293 -7.66 12.93 -3.05
N GLN A 294 -8.48 13.93 -3.42
CA GLN A 294 -8.79 15.07 -2.56
C GLN A 294 -9.52 14.61 -1.28
N TRP A 295 -10.50 13.73 -1.43
CA TRP A 295 -11.23 13.15 -0.32
C TRP A 295 -10.29 12.33 0.58
N LEU A 296 -9.49 11.42 0.03
CA LEU A 296 -8.55 10.59 0.77
C LEU A 296 -7.56 11.43 1.60
N LEU A 297 -7.03 12.50 1.02
CA LEU A 297 -6.13 13.43 1.72
C LEU A 297 -6.87 14.24 2.81
N ALA A 298 -8.15 14.53 2.63
CA ALA A 298 -8.94 15.20 3.67
C ALA A 298 -9.19 14.27 4.87
N GLU A 299 -9.55 13.00 4.62
CA GLU A 299 -9.70 11.96 5.64
C GLU A 299 -8.39 11.67 6.38
N ALA A 300 -7.28 11.64 5.64
CA ALA A 300 -5.95 11.47 6.23
C ALA A 300 -5.60 12.63 7.18
N ARG A 301 -5.84 13.88 6.76
CA ARG A 301 -5.64 15.06 7.64
C ARG A 301 -6.56 15.03 8.87
N ALA A 302 -7.78 14.52 8.74
CA ALA A 302 -8.67 14.34 9.89
C ALA A 302 -8.10 13.30 10.87
N THR A 303 -7.49 12.23 10.37
CA THR A 303 -6.80 11.22 11.17
C THR A 303 -5.56 11.81 11.86
N GLU A 304 -4.75 12.59 11.15
CA GLU A 304 -3.58 13.27 11.76
C GLU A 304 -3.99 14.22 12.87
N ARG A 305 -5.05 15.02 12.69
CA ARG A 305 -5.59 15.88 13.76
C ARG A 305 -6.06 15.10 14.98
N TRP A 306 -6.82 14.03 14.75
CA TRP A 306 -7.27 13.16 15.83
C TRP A 306 -6.10 12.55 16.63
N LEU A 307 -5.04 12.10 15.93
CA LEU A 307 -3.81 11.62 16.58
C LEU A 307 -3.11 12.74 17.36
N ALA A 308 -3.00 13.93 16.77
CA ALA A 308 -2.37 15.09 17.43
C ALA A 308 -3.13 15.51 18.71
N ASP A 309 -4.45 15.49 18.66
CA ASP A 309 -5.31 15.80 19.82
C ASP A 309 -5.13 14.75 20.94
N MET A 310 -4.91 13.48 20.59
CA MET A 310 -4.72 12.40 21.56
C MET A 310 -3.30 12.33 22.14
N VAL A 311 -2.28 12.41 21.30
CA VAL A 311 -0.89 12.05 21.69
C VAL A 311 0.14 13.13 21.36
N GLY A 312 -0.30 14.29 20.91
CA GLY A 312 0.56 15.37 20.43
C GLY A 312 0.97 15.18 18.97
N GLU A 313 1.58 16.22 18.40
CA GLU A 313 2.01 16.19 17.00
C GLU A 313 3.13 15.16 16.75
N ALA A 314 3.09 14.56 15.58
CA ALA A 314 4.15 13.64 15.15
C ALA A 314 5.47 14.42 15.00
N PRO A 315 6.57 13.97 15.61
CA PRO A 315 7.88 14.57 15.39
C PRO A 315 8.30 14.45 13.92
N GLU A 316 9.24 15.29 13.50
CA GLU A 316 9.80 15.17 12.15
C GLU A 316 10.34 13.75 11.92
N ALA A 317 10.08 13.19 10.75
CA ALA A 317 10.54 11.84 10.45
C ALA A 317 12.07 11.81 10.39
N PRO A 318 12.74 10.81 11.00
CA PRO A 318 14.19 10.73 10.99
C PRO A 318 14.70 10.65 9.54
N PRO A 319 15.92 11.18 9.27
CA PRO A 319 16.59 11.02 8.00
C PRO A 319 16.74 9.50 7.69
N ARG A 320 16.84 9.17 6.41
CA ARG A 320 17.11 7.76 6.00
C ARG A 320 18.47 7.34 6.55
N PRO A 321 18.59 6.08 7.00
CA PRO A 321 19.89 5.50 7.36
C PRO A 321 20.81 5.40 6.15
#